data_1437b36dfe13825568eedec5366271e7
#
_entry.id   1437b36dfe13825568eedec5366271e7
#
_cell.length_a   1.000
_cell.length_b   1.000
_cell.length_c   1.000
_cell.angle_alpha   90.00
_cell.angle_beta   90.00
_cell.angle_gamma   90.00
#
_symmetry.space_group_name_H-M   'P 1'
#
loop_
_entity.id
_entity.type
_entity.pdbx_description
1 polymer ?
#
loop_
_entity_poly.entity_id
_entity_poly.type
_entity_poly.pdbx_seq_one_letter_code
_entity_poly.pdbx_strand_id
1 'polypeptide(L)'
;MVSDPETVESIEEEYTCNDYEETEFILKGLPRLKSILIGNDCFRTTRTFELDGLNALQSVVIGRWSFTDAEIYDDVKNSQRTDGNYTISNCAHLKLIQIDDVAFGDYRYFSLTNLPSLESVVMGAYSFYHAPLVLQGVKCDWN
;
A
#
# COMPACT_ATOMS: atom_id res chain seq x y z
N MET A 1 15.25 -6.21 -4.53
CA MET A 1 14.75 -5.69 -3.25
C MET A 1 14.89 -6.69 -2.12
N VAL A 2 14.57 -7.93 -2.35
CA VAL A 2 14.67 -8.98 -1.33
C VAL A 2 15.76 -9.96 -1.75
N SER A 3 16.80 -10.13 -0.92
CA SER A 3 17.95 -10.99 -1.24
C SER A 3 17.71 -12.45 -0.84
N ASP A 4 16.85 -12.72 0.14
CA ASP A 4 16.51 -14.06 0.58
C ASP A 4 15.03 -14.11 1.00
N PRO A 5 14.14 -14.56 0.09
CA PRO A 5 12.71 -14.57 0.37
C PRO A 5 12.30 -15.40 1.58
N GLU A 6 13.05 -16.46 1.89
CA GLU A 6 12.69 -17.38 2.98
C GLU A 6 12.94 -16.79 4.37
N THR A 7 13.81 -15.80 4.48
CA THR A 7 14.24 -15.28 5.79
C THR A 7 13.89 -13.82 6.04
N VAL A 8 13.44 -13.09 5.03
CA VAL A 8 13.14 -11.66 5.22
C VAL A 8 11.94 -11.50 6.17
N GLU A 9 12.10 -10.65 7.18
CA GLU A 9 11.05 -10.38 8.18
C GLU A 9 10.48 -8.99 8.08
N SER A 10 11.21 -8.04 7.48
CA SER A 10 10.73 -6.67 7.31
C SER A 10 11.25 -6.07 6.02
N ILE A 11 10.46 -5.17 5.46
CA ILE A 11 10.87 -4.31 4.35
C ILE A 11 10.72 -2.88 4.84
N GLU A 12 11.82 -2.13 4.80
CA GLU A 12 11.85 -0.73 5.21
C GLU A 12 12.52 0.10 4.13
N GLU A 13 11.79 1.07 3.60
CA GLU A 13 12.29 2.02 2.62
C GLU A 13 12.09 3.41 3.20
N GLU A 14 13.18 4.15 3.37
CA GLU A 14 13.10 5.49 3.92
C GLU A 14 12.76 6.51 2.83
N TYR A 15 12.40 7.72 3.23
CA TYR A 15 12.10 8.78 2.29
C TYR A 15 13.31 9.05 1.37
N THR A 16 13.06 9.67 0.25
CA THR A 16 14.03 9.89 -0.83
C THR A 16 14.50 8.59 -1.49
N CYS A 17 13.65 7.57 -1.50
CA CYS A 17 13.92 6.37 -2.26
C CYS A 17 14.14 6.73 -3.73
N ASN A 18 15.23 6.26 -4.30
CA ASN A 18 15.60 6.58 -5.66
C ASN A 18 15.05 5.53 -6.63
N ASP A 19 13.73 5.47 -6.73
CA ASP A 19 13.04 4.39 -7.40
C ASP A 19 12.11 4.86 -8.51
N TYR A 20 12.53 5.90 -9.24
CA TYR A 20 11.71 6.51 -10.29
C TYR A 20 11.38 5.61 -11.47
N GLU A 21 12.06 4.48 -11.61
CA GLU A 21 11.81 3.57 -12.71
C GLU A 21 10.91 2.39 -12.33
N GLU A 22 10.61 2.25 -11.04
CA GLU A 22 9.76 1.16 -10.57
C GLU A 22 8.31 1.44 -10.88
N THR A 23 7.68 0.55 -11.65
CA THR A 23 6.26 0.68 -12.00
C THR A 23 5.37 -0.23 -11.18
N GLU A 24 5.95 -1.25 -10.55
CA GLU A 24 5.19 -2.23 -9.77
C GLU A 24 5.85 -2.50 -8.43
N PHE A 25 5.04 -2.63 -7.40
CA PHE A 25 5.44 -3.09 -6.08
C PHE A 25 4.58 -4.31 -5.77
N ILE A 26 5.10 -5.49 -6.07
CA ILE A 26 4.35 -6.74 -5.95
C ILE A 26 5.15 -7.68 -5.05
N LEU A 27 4.55 -8.11 -3.94
CA LEU A 27 5.20 -9.02 -3.00
C LEU A 27 4.35 -10.27 -2.81
N LYS A 28 4.97 -11.41 -3.05
CA LYS A 28 4.39 -12.74 -2.87
C LYS A 28 5.50 -13.68 -2.42
N GLY A 29 5.15 -14.79 -1.82
CA GLY A 29 6.14 -15.81 -1.50
C GLY A 29 7.18 -15.41 -0.48
N LEU A 30 6.79 -14.59 0.51
CA LEU A 30 7.67 -14.15 1.59
C LEU A 30 7.08 -14.65 2.91
N PRO A 31 7.37 -15.91 3.30
CA PRO A 31 6.64 -16.57 4.38
C PRO A 31 6.89 -15.99 5.77
N ARG A 32 7.97 -15.25 5.95
CA ARG A 32 8.32 -14.66 7.25
C ARG A 32 8.17 -13.17 7.32
N LEU A 33 7.73 -12.54 6.24
CA LEU A 33 7.58 -11.08 6.22
C LEU A 33 6.49 -10.64 7.18
N LYS A 34 6.84 -9.84 8.18
CA LYS A 34 5.93 -9.38 9.24
C LYS A 34 5.52 -7.93 9.08
N SER A 35 6.37 -7.10 8.47
CA SER A 35 6.09 -5.66 8.38
C SER A 35 6.64 -5.06 7.11
N ILE A 36 5.89 -4.08 6.60
CA ILE A 36 6.30 -3.23 5.49
C ILE A 36 6.20 -1.79 5.99
N LEU A 37 7.31 -1.07 5.92
CA LEU A 37 7.36 0.34 6.30
C LEU A 37 7.99 1.12 5.16
N ILE A 38 7.21 1.96 4.53
CA ILE A 38 7.65 2.83 3.45
C ILE A 38 7.60 4.27 3.96
N GLY A 39 8.70 4.99 3.81
CA GLY A 39 8.79 6.38 4.23
C GLY A 39 8.08 7.33 3.29
N ASN A 40 8.36 8.63 3.47
CA ASN A 40 7.70 9.66 2.68
C ASN A 40 8.32 9.77 1.27
N ASP A 41 7.51 10.15 0.31
CA ASP A 41 7.95 10.47 -1.07
C ASP A 41 8.62 9.30 -1.80
N CYS A 42 8.26 8.07 -1.46
CA CYS A 42 8.83 6.87 -2.07
C CYS A 42 7.92 6.32 -3.16
N PHE A 43 8.52 5.62 -4.13
CA PHE A 43 7.79 4.90 -5.18
C PHE A 43 6.84 5.80 -5.97
N ARG A 44 7.31 6.98 -6.34
CA ARG A 44 6.45 8.00 -6.95
C ARG A 44 5.87 7.61 -8.31
N THR A 45 6.56 6.74 -9.05
CA THR A 45 6.13 6.31 -10.38
C THR A 45 5.47 4.93 -10.38
N THR A 46 5.34 4.30 -9.22
CA THR A 46 4.75 2.96 -9.09
C THR A 46 3.24 3.05 -9.19
N ARG A 47 2.67 2.28 -10.11
CA ARG A 47 1.22 2.31 -10.39
C ARG A 47 0.50 1.01 -10.01
N THR A 48 1.23 0.02 -9.55
CA THR A 48 0.66 -1.23 -9.07
C THR A 48 1.26 -1.57 -7.71
N PHE A 49 0.40 -1.72 -6.73
CA PHE A 49 0.78 -2.18 -5.38
C PHE A 49 -0.03 -3.42 -5.07
N GLU A 50 0.65 -4.55 -4.94
CA GLU A 50 -0.03 -5.82 -4.70
C GLU A 50 0.69 -6.63 -3.65
N LEU A 51 -0.05 -7.04 -2.63
CA LEU A 51 0.41 -7.99 -1.61
C LEU A 51 -0.56 -9.16 -1.62
N ASP A 52 -0.03 -10.38 -1.78
CA ASP A 52 -0.88 -11.55 -1.87
C ASP A 52 -0.26 -12.73 -1.12
N GLY A 53 -1.03 -13.30 -0.21
CA GLY A 53 -0.64 -14.52 0.47
C GLY A 53 0.52 -14.38 1.43
N LEU A 54 0.75 -13.18 1.98
CA LEU A 54 1.82 -12.94 2.95
C LEU A 54 1.31 -13.30 4.35
N ASN A 55 1.41 -14.57 4.69
CA ASN A 55 0.73 -15.12 5.87
C ASN A 55 1.30 -14.65 7.22
N ALA A 56 2.54 -14.19 7.26
CA ALA A 56 3.12 -13.65 8.49
C ALA A 56 2.96 -12.14 8.62
N LEU A 57 2.52 -11.46 7.56
CA LEU A 57 2.43 -10.00 7.54
C LEU A 57 1.43 -9.50 8.58
N GLN A 58 1.87 -8.53 9.41
CA GLN A 58 1.07 -7.95 10.49
C GLN A 58 0.75 -6.48 10.25
N SER A 59 1.63 -5.75 9.57
CA SER A 59 1.44 -4.31 9.37
C SER A 59 1.98 -3.82 8.04
N VAL A 60 1.27 -2.85 7.48
CA VAL A 60 1.68 -2.09 6.29
C VAL A 60 1.56 -0.62 6.65
N VAL A 61 2.68 0.11 6.64
CA VAL A 61 2.71 1.54 6.98
C VAL A 61 3.37 2.28 5.82
N ILE A 62 2.64 3.22 5.24
CA ILE A 62 3.08 3.97 4.05
C ILE A 62 3.11 5.45 4.39
N GLY A 63 4.24 6.10 4.16
CA GLY A 63 4.42 7.50 4.42
C GLY A 63 3.72 8.40 3.41
N ARG A 64 3.61 9.68 3.77
CA ARG A 64 2.89 10.67 2.95
C ARG A 64 3.57 10.89 1.60
N TRP A 65 2.76 11.22 0.60
CA TRP A 65 3.20 11.51 -0.76
C TRP A 65 3.95 10.35 -1.43
N SER A 66 3.77 9.12 -0.94
CA SER A 66 4.32 7.92 -1.57
C SER A 66 3.34 7.36 -2.57
N PHE A 67 3.85 6.71 -3.61
CA PHE A 67 3.05 6.09 -4.67
C PHE A 67 2.19 7.10 -5.42
N THR A 68 2.64 8.32 -5.52
CA THR A 68 2.01 9.35 -6.35
C THR A 68 3.08 10.29 -6.88
N ASP A 69 2.93 10.74 -8.11
CA ASP A 69 3.79 11.76 -8.68
C ASP A 69 3.20 13.17 -8.54
N ALA A 70 2.09 13.30 -7.86
CA ALA A 70 1.49 14.59 -7.53
C ALA A 70 2.43 15.39 -6.62
N GLU A 71 2.52 16.68 -6.84
CA GLU A 71 3.36 17.57 -6.04
C GLU A 71 2.56 18.50 -5.14
N ILE A 72 1.29 18.72 -5.46
CA ILE A 72 0.36 19.52 -4.66
C ILE A 72 -1.00 18.85 -4.63
N TYR A 73 -1.86 19.26 -3.71
CA TYR A 73 -3.20 18.67 -3.56
C TYR A 73 -4.04 18.80 -4.83
N ASP A 74 -3.89 19.89 -5.57
CA ASP A 74 -4.66 20.09 -6.81
C ASP A 74 -4.31 19.05 -7.88
N ASP A 75 -3.08 18.57 -7.90
CA ASP A 75 -2.68 17.50 -8.82
C ASP A 75 -3.47 16.21 -8.55
N VAL A 76 -3.74 15.93 -7.29
CA VAL A 76 -4.55 14.78 -6.91
C VAL A 76 -6.00 14.99 -7.32
N LYS A 77 -6.58 16.13 -6.96
CA LYS A 77 -7.98 16.41 -7.24
C LYS A 77 -8.29 16.41 -8.73
N ASN A 78 -7.38 16.93 -9.54
CA ASN A 78 -7.57 17.12 -10.97
C ASN A 78 -6.93 16.02 -11.81
N SER A 79 -6.47 14.94 -11.18
CA SER A 79 -5.81 13.86 -11.90
C SER A 79 -6.72 13.24 -12.95
N GLN A 80 -6.19 13.09 -14.16
CA GLN A 80 -6.86 12.42 -15.26
C GLN A 80 -6.39 10.98 -15.46
N ARG A 81 -5.60 10.47 -14.55
CA ARG A 81 -5.10 9.10 -14.64
C ARG A 81 -6.24 8.10 -14.53
N THR A 82 -6.11 6.99 -15.25
CA THR A 82 -7.09 5.90 -15.22
C THR A 82 -6.49 4.63 -14.62
N ASP A 83 -5.21 4.63 -14.28
CA ASP A 83 -4.52 3.49 -13.69
C ASP A 83 -4.29 3.69 -12.19
N GLY A 84 -3.53 2.78 -11.58
CA GLY A 84 -3.24 2.80 -10.17
C GLY A 84 -4.09 1.77 -9.43
N ASN A 85 -3.50 0.60 -9.19
CA ASN A 85 -4.15 -0.51 -8.51
C ASN A 85 -3.47 -0.78 -7.17
N TYR A 86 -4.25 -0.76 -6.11
CA TYR A 86 -3.83 -1.16 -4.77
C TYR A 86 -4.64 -2.38 -4.37
N THR A 87 -3.96 -3.50 -4.16
CA THR A 87 -4.61 -4.76 -3.81
C THR A 87 -3.85 -5.44 -2.69
N ILE A 88 -4.55 -5.79 -1.63
CA ILE A 88 -4.01 -6.68 -0.59
C ILE A 88 -4.99 -7.82 -0.44
N SER A 89 -4.50 -9.04 -0.57
CA SER A 89 -5.35 -10.23 -0.50
C SER A 89 -4.68 -11.38 0.22
N ASN A 90 -5.50 -12.20 0.87
CA ASN A 90 -5.06 -13.48 1.44
C ASN A 90 -3.92 -13.34 2.46
N CYS A 91 -3.99 -12.34 3.33
CA CYS A 91 -3.00 -12.13 4.37
C CYS A 91 -3.65 -12.41 5.73
N ALA A 92 -3.45 -13.62 6.23
CA ALA A 92 -4.21 -14.16 7.36
C ALA A 92 -3.99 -13.41 8.67
N HIS A 93 -2.84 -12.77 8.86
CA HIS A 93 -2.45 -12.14 10.13
C HIS A 93 -2.31 -10.63 10.03
N LEU A 94 -2.65 -10.03 8.90
CA LEU A 94 -2.55 -8.58 8.73
C LEU A 94 -3.56 -7.88 9.64
N LYS A 95 -3.05 -6.99 10.51
CA LYS A 95 -3.85 -6.28 11.51
C LYS A 95 -3.96 -4.79 11.26
N LEU A 96 -2.94 -4.17 10.67
CA LEU A 96 -2.87 -2.73 10.52
C LEU A 96 -2.48 -2.36 9.08
N ILE A 97 -3.27 -1.49 8.49
CA ILE A 97 -2.91 -0.75 7.28
C ILE A 97 -2.97 0.73 7.64
N GLN A 98 -1.84 1.41 7.49
CA GLN A 98 -1.77 2.84 7.78
C GLN A 98 -1.20 3.57 6.57
N ILE A 99 -2.00 4.41 5.97
CA ILE A 99 -1.65 5.18 4.78
C ILE A 99 -1.69 6.65 5.18
N ASP A 100 -0.57 7.34 5.04
CA ASP A 100 -0.48 8.74 5.42
C ASP A 100 -1.02 9.65 4.29
N ASP A 101 -1.00 10.96 4.53
CA ASP A 101 -1.62 11.95 3.64
C ASP A 101 -1.10 11.82 2.20
N VAL A 102 -2.01 11.85 1.26
CA VAL A 102 -1.79 11.88 -0.20
C VAL A 102 -1.20 10.60 -0.79
N ALA A 103 -0.67 9.69 0.03
CA ALA A 103 -0.14 8.44 -0.49
C ALA A 103 -1.23 7.71 -1.30
N PHE A 104 -0.87 7.23 -2.48
CA PHE A 104 -1.81 6.63 -3.44
C PHE A 104 -2.94 7.59 -3.84
N GLY A 105 -2.70 8.90 -3.78
CA GLY A 105 -3.76 9.90 -3.94
C GLY A 105 -4.49 9.81 -5.26
N ASP A 106 -3.80 9.51 -6.34
CA ASP A 106 -4.39 9.43 -7.67
C ASP A 106 -4.61 8.00 -8.17
N TYR A 107 -4.53 7.00 -7.28
CA TYR A 107 -4.89 5.63 -7.62
C TYR A 107 -6.39 5.52 -7.87
N ARG A 108 -6.77 4.62 -8.77
CA ARG A 108 -8.18 4.46 -9.19
C ARG A 108 -8.85 3.23 -8.59
N TYR A 109 -8.07 2.29 -8.08
CA TYR A 109 -8.59 1.03 -7.57
C TYR A 109 -8.00 0.71 -6.22
N PHE A 110 -8.86 0.37 -5.27
CA PHE A 110 -8.47 -0.02 -3.92
C PHE A 110 -9.29 -1.25 -3.54
N SER A 111 -8.61 -2.36 -3.30
CA SER A 111 -9.29 -3.61 -2.99
C SER A 111 -8.59 -4.34 -1.84
N LEU A 112 -9.36 -4.71 -0.83
CA LEU A 112 -8.92 -5.57 0.27
C LEU A 112 -9.78 -6.82 0.25
N THR A 113 -9.14 -8.00 0.18
CA THR A 113 -9.85 -9.26 0.04
C THR A 113 -9.25 -10.31 0.98
N ASN A 114 -10.11 -10.98 1.74
CA ASN A 114 -9.70 -12.08 2.61
C ASN A 114 -8.59 -11.69 3.58
N LEU A 115 -8.90 -10.72 4.46
CA LEU A 115 -8.02 -10.24 5.52
C LEU A 115 -8.72 -10.44 6.86
N PRO A 116 -8.79 -11.69 7.36
CA PRO A 116 -9.65 -12.00 8.51
C PRO A 116 -9.19 -11.41 9.83
N SER A 117 -7.93 -11.02 9.94
CA SER A 117 -7.39 -10.46 11.18
C SER A 117 -7.29 -8.94 11.18
N LEU A 118 -7.74 -8.29 10.10
CA LEU A 118 -7.58 -6.84 9.97
C LEU A 118 -8.38 -6.11 11.05
N GLU A 119 -7.70 -5.27 11.82
CA GLU A 119 -8.29 -4.53 12.94
C GLU A 119 -8.40 -3.04 12.66
N SER A 120 -7.49 -2.50 11.86
CA SER A 120 -7.41 -1.05 11.68
C SER A 120 -6.94 -0.69 10.28
N VAL A 121 -7.66 0.22 9.65
CA VAL A 121 -7.23 0.88 8.41
C VAL A 121 -7.29 2.38 8.67
N VAL A 122 -6.14 3.04 8.60
CA VAL A 122 -6.04 4.48 8.81
C VAL A 122 -5.59 5.10 7.48
N MET A 123 -6.36 6.04 7.00
CA MET A 123 -6.04 6.74 5.75
C MET A 123 -5.99 8.24 6.00
N GLY A 124 -4.91 8.86 5.56
CA GLY A 124 -4.75 10.29 5.64
C GLY A 124 -5.57 11.04 4.61
N ALA A 125 -5.52 12.36 4.68
CA ALA A 125 -6.23 13.24 3.75
C ALA A 125 -5.76 13.01 2.32
N TYR A 126 -6.68 12.97 1.37
CA TYR A 126 -6.43 12.80 -0.06
C TYR A 126 -5.84 11.44 -0.47
N SER A 127 -5.71 10.50 0.47
CA SER A 127 -5.33 9.13 0.10
C SER A 127 -6.50 8.49 -0.64
N PHE A 128 -6.20 7.81 -1.75
CA PHE A 128 -7.21 7.15 -2.57
C PHE A 128 -8.40 8.05 -2.91
N TYR A 129 -8.10 9.30 -3.21
CA TYR A 129 -9.13 10.33 -3.44
C TYR A 129 -10.13 9.95 -4.55
N HIS A 130 -9.69 9.20 -5.54
CA HIS A 130 -10.51 8.80 -6.69
C HIS A 130 -10.91 7.33 -6.68
N ALA A 131 -10.55 6.56 -5.66
CA ALA A 131 -10.73 5.12 -5.68
C ALA A 131 -11.90 4.70 -4.80
N PRO A 132 -12.92 4.03 -5.36
CA PRO A 132 -13.94 3.41 -4.50
C PRO A 132 -13.31 2.24 -3.74
N LEU A 133 -13.72 2.08 -2.49
CA LEU A 133 -13.24 1.04 -1.61
C LEU A 133 -14.01 -0.26 -1.86
N VAL A 134 -13.30 -1.34 -2.16
CA VAL A 134 -13.88 -2.67 -2.34
C VAL A 134 -13.35 -3.59 -1.24
N LEU A 135 -14.27 -4.13 -0.43
CA LEU A 135 -13.94 -5.00 0.69
C LEU A 135 -14.64 -6.35 0.55
N GLN A 136 -13.87 -7.43 0.67
CA GLN A 136 -14.42 -8.79 0.70
C GLN A 136 -13.66 -9.62 1.73
N GLY A 137 -14.38 -10.29 2.63
CA GLY A 137 -13.75 -11.11 3.65
C GLY A 137 -12.92 -10.30 4.62
N VAL A 138 -13.36 -9.10 4.95
CA VAL A 138 -12.69 -8.18 5.85
C VAL A 138 -13.65 -7.82 6.96
N LYS A 139 -13.16 -7.79 8.19
CA LYS A 139 -13.94 -7.29 9.31
C LYS A 139 -14.22 -5.81 9.09
N CYS A 140 -15.49 -5.42 9.20
CA CYS A 140 -15.92 -4.05 8.90
C CYS A 140 -16.48 -3.33 10.11
N ASP A 141 -15.86 -3.49 11.27
CA ASP A 141 -16.30 -2.78 12.47
C ASP A 141 -15.30 -1.71 12.90
N TRP A 142 -14.53 -1.21 11.95
CA TRP A 142 -13.66 -0.08 12.19
C TRP A 142 -14.30 1.21 11.66
N ASN A 143 -14.23 2.22 12.47
CA ASN A 143 -14.89 3.51 12.20
C ASN A 143 -13.86 4.61 11.94
#